data_a5e2fc18ca3521b663879d93bc37afc2
#
_entry.id   a5e2fc18ca3521b663879d93bc37afc2
#
_cell.length_a   1.000
_cell.length_b   1.000
_cell.length_c   1.000
_cell.angle_alpha   90.00
_cell.angle_beta   90.00
_cell.angle_gamma   90.00
#
_symmetry.space_group_name_H-M   'P 1'
#
loop_
_entity.id
_entity.type
_entity.pdbx_description
1 polymer ?
#
loop_
_entity_poly.entity_id
_entity_poly.type
_entity_poly.pdbx_seq_one_letter_code
_entity_poly.pdbx_strand_id
1 'polypeptide(L)'
;AWPNEQYDFTPWLEKEENLNQLGNVLGIDLIFQNREVEVGTYKADIVCKDGYSDDNILIENQLEKTDHKHLGQISTYAAGIKAKTVIWIAEKFTDEHRAAIDWQNSITVDGYNYFGIEVEILKIGNSPLAPNFKIVCKPNNWSKKYSNVSNKSDTKLFYFDYWTKCKEKCDNVDSVLK
;
A
#
# COMPACT_ATOMS: atom_id res chain seq x y z
N ALA A 1 11.96 8.65 12.22
CA ALA A 1 10.94 7.85 12.86
C ALA A 1 11.43 6.41 13.00
N TRP A 2 11.97 5.81 11.95
CA TRP A 2 12.52 4.45 11.97
C TRP A 2 14.03 4.51 11.68
N PRO A 3 14.88 4.29 12.70
CA PRO A 3 16.33 4.30 12.52
C PRO A 3 16.84 3.16 11.64
N ASN A 4 16.12 2.04 11.61
CA ASN A 4 16.50 0.85 10.87
C ASN A 4 15.28 0.25 10.13
N GLU A 5 15.49 -0.16 8.89
CA GLU A 5 14.46 -0.74 8.05
C GLU A 5 14.00 -2.11 8.58
N GLN A 6 14.95 -3.04 8.72
CA GLN A 6 14.68 -4.42 9.12
C GLN A 6 14.17 -4.57 10.56
N TYR A 7 14.70 -3.75 11.48
CA TYR A 7 14.39 -3.89 12.91
C TYR A 7 13.31 -2.93 13.41
N ASP A 8 13.02 -1.84 12.68
CA ASP A 8 12.05 -0.84 13.12
C ASP A 8 10.88 -0.71 12.14
N PHE A 9 11.15 -0.46 10.85
CA PHE A 9 10.09 -0.17 9.87
C PHE A 9 9.32 -1.42 9.46
N THR A 10 10.00 -2.50 9.07
CA THR A 10 9.33 -3.74 8.66
C THR A 10 8.48 -4.34 9.79
N PRO A 11 8.94 -4.44 11.07
CA PRO A 11 8.11 -4.87 12.19
C PRO A 11 6.97 -3.89 12.55
N TRP A 12 7.13 -2.62 12.22
CA TRP A 12 6.05 -1.65 12.38
C TRP A 12 5.00 -1.86 11.28
N LEU A 13 5.42 -2.01 10.03
CA LEU A 13 4.53 -2.16 8.88
C LEU A 13 3.70 -3.45 8.93
N GLU A 14 4.26 -4.57 9.41
CA GLU A 14 3.57 -5.87 9.49
C GLU A 14 2.36 -5.89 10.43
N LYS A 15 2.23 -4.88 11.32
CA LYS A 15 1.08 -4.77 12.20
C LYS A 15 -0.19 -4.49 11.39
N GLU A 16 -1.27 -5.17 11.77
CA GLU A 16 -2.56 -5.08 11.10
C GLU A 16 -3.02 -3.63 10.88
N GLU A 17 -2.89 -2.78 11.89
CA GLU A 17 -3.28 -1.37 11.81
C GLU A 17 -2.52 -0.59 10.75
N ASN A 18 -1.22 -0.88 10.54
CA ASN A 18 -0.37 -0.19 9.60
C ASN A 18 -0.52 -0.77 8.18
N LEU A 19 -0.67 -2.09 8.06
CA LEU A 19 -1.05 -2.72 6.78
C LEU A 19 -2.42 -2.24 6.31
N ASN A 20 -3.38 -2.06 7.22
CA ASN A 20 -4.68 -1.49 6.89
C ASN A 20 -4.58 -0.04 6.40
N GLN A 21 -3.67 0.78 6.96
CA GLN A 21 -3.41 2.13 6.44
C GLN A 21 -2.87 2.07 5.01
N LEU A 22 -1.86 1.24 4.74
CA LEU A 22 -1.31 1.03 3.40
C LEU A 22 -2.39 0.48 2.45
N GLY A 23 -3.12 -0.53 2.88
CA GLY A 23 -4.22 -1.15 2.13
C GLY A 23 -5.31 -0.16 1.76
N ASN A 24 -5.71 0.73 2.67
CA ASN A 24 -6.69 1.79 2.40
C ASN A 24 -6.21 2.77 1.32
N VAL A 25 -4.92 3.14 1.32
CA VAL A 25 -4.34 4.00 0.29
C VAL A 25 -4.34 3.33 -1.07
N LEU A 26 -4.06 2.02 -1.11
CA LEU A 26 -4.00 1.23 -2.34
C LEU A 26 -5.38 0.72 -2.81
N GLY A 27 -6.37 0.65 -1.92
CA GLY A 27 -7.64 -0.02 -2.18
C GLY A 27 -7.51 -1.54 -2.22
N ILE A 28 -6.59 -2.12 -1.43
CA ILE A 28 -6.32 -3.56 -1.33
C ILE A 28 -6.55 -4.01 0.11
N ASP A 29 -7.13 -5.17 0.31
CA ASP A 29 -7.23 -5.82 1.61
C ASP A 29 -5.98 -6.66 1.87
N LEU A 30 -5.01 -6.10 2.63
CA LEU A 30 -3.71 -6.69 2.89
C LEU A 30 -3.76 -7.61 4.11
N ILE A 31 -3.75 -8.91 3.90
CA ILE A 31 -3.71 -9.92 4.98
C ILE A 31 -2.27 -10.41 5.17
N PHE A 32 -1.64 -10.03 6.28
CA PHE A 32 -0.29 -10.47 6.62
C PHE A 32 -0.16 -11.99 6.64
N GLN A 33 0.90 -12.51 6.02
CA GLN A 33 1.25 -13.93 6.06
C GLN A 33 2.56 -14.15 6.80
N ASN A 34 3.64 -13.62 6.27
CA ASN A 34 4.97 -13.80 6.83
C ASN A 34 5.89 -12.63 6.45
N ARG A 35 6.96 -12.46 7.23
CA ARG A 35 8.11 -11.62 6.89
C ARG A 35 9.35 -12.47 6.68
N GLU A 36 10.39 -11.88 6.06
CA GLU A 36 11.68 -12.55 5.80
C GLU A 36 11.49 -13.91 5.08
N VAL A 37 10.57 -13.94 4.07
CA VAL A 37 10.21 -15.16 3.36
C VAL A 37 11.34 -15.60 2.44
N GLU A 38 11.79 -16.84 2.59
CA GLU A 38 12.88 -17.39 1.78
C GLU A 38 12.46 -17.54 0.31
N VAL A 39 13.26 -16.95 -0.59
CA VAL A 39 13.17 -17.09 -2.04
C VAL A 39 14.52 -17.51 -2.57
N GLY A 40 14.74 -18.81 -2.64
CA GLY A 40 16.05 -19.37 -2.92
C GLY A 40 17.06 -19.05 -1.84
N THR A 41 18.12 -18.29 -2.17
CA THR A 41 19.13 -17.81 -1.22
C THR A 41 18.85 -16.43 -0.66
N TYR A 42 17.73 -15.82 -1.04
CA TYR A 42 17.34 -14.48 -0.66
C TYR A 42 16.10 -14.49 0.24
N LYS A 43 15.73 -13.33 0.76
CA LYS A 43 14.56 -13.16 1.60
C LYS A 43 13.76 -11.97 1.15
N ALA A 44 12.45 -12.16 0.98
CA ALA A 44 11.48 -11.10 0.72
C ALA A 44 11.02 -10.50 2.06
N ASP A 45 10.89 -9.17 2.15
CA ASP A 45 10.61 -8.49 3.40
C ASP A 45 9.27 -8.88 4.00
N ILE A 46 8.17 -8.69 3.27
CA ILE A 46 6.83 -9.03 3.71
C ILE A 46 6.05 -9.69 2.58
N VAL A 47 5.35 -10.76 2.91
CA VAL A 47 4.37 -11.42 2.05
C VAL A 47 2.98 -11.30 2.68
N CYS A 48 2.03 -10.81 1.90
CA CYS A 48 0.61 -10.74 2.25
C CYS A 48 -0.23 -11.56 1.27
N LYS A 49 -1.49 -11.75 1.63
CA LYS A 49 -2.56 -12.18 0.74
C LYS A 49 -3.50 -11.01 0.46
N ASP A 50 -4.06 -10.99 -0.74
CA ASP A 50 -5.22 -10.15 -1.03
C ASP A 50 -6.47 -10.80 -0.42
N GLY A 51 -7.16 -10.09 0.47
CA GLY A 51 -8.35 -10.62 1.16
C GLY A 51 -9.53 -10.95 0.24
N TYR A 52 -9.52 -10.48 -1.01
CA TYR A 52 -10.58 -10.76 -1.97
C TYR A 52 -10.26 -11.89 -2.95
N SER A 53 -9.02 -11.96 -3.44
CA SER A 53 -8.61 -12.92 -4.48
C SER A 53 -7.75 -14.07 -3.97
N ASP A 54 -7.26 -13.98 -2.72
CA ASP A 54 -6.26 -14.89 -2.12
C ASP A 54 -4.92 -14.92 -2.88
N ASP A 55 -4.69 -13.96 -3.76
CA ASP A 55 -3.43 -13.82 -4.50
C ASP A 55 -2.28 -13.37 -3.58
N ASN A 56 -1.06 -13.82 -3.87
CA ASN A 56 0.12 -13.38 -3.14
C ASN A 56 0.48 -11.92 -3.48
N ILE A 57 0.80 -11.17 -2.45
CA ILE A 57 1.30 -9.80 -2.52
C ILE A 57 2.69 -9.75 -1.92
N LEU A 58 3.64 -9.20 -2.68
CA LEU A 58 4.97 -8.87 -2.20
C LEU A 58 5.02 -7.43 -1.75
N ILE A 59 5.55 -7.17 -0.57
CA ILE A 59 5.92 -5.82 -0.12
C ILE A 59 7.43 -5.82 0.13
N GLU A 60 8.15 -4.96 -0.57
CA GLU A 60 9.59 -4.75 -0.42
C GLU A 60 9.82 -3.34 0.09
N ASN A 61 10.63 -3.21 1.13
CA ASN A 61 10.89 -1.96 1.82
C ASN A 61 12.29 -1.43 1.52
N GLN A 62 12.43 -0.10 1.46
CA GLN A 62 13.71 0.57 1.34
C GLN A 62 13.61 1.96 1.97
N LEU A 63 14.18 2.16 3.16
CA LEU A 63 14.17 3.47 3.83
C LEU A 63 15.22 4.45 3.28
N GLU A 64 15.56 4.29 2.02
CA GLU A 64 16.47 5.13 1.26
C GLU A 64 15.85 5.48 -0.09
N LYS A 65 16.61 6.19 -0.91
CA LYS A 65 16.27 6.44 -2.31
C LYS A 65 16.35 5.11 -3.09
N THR A 66 15.37 4.86 -3.96
CA THR A 66 15.32 3.63 -4.78
C THR A 66 16.60 3.34 -5.54
N ASP A 67 16.98 2.07 -5.65
CA ASP A 67 18.17 1.59 -6.34
C ASP A 67 17.91 0.36 -7.23
N HIS A 68 18.88 0.01 -8.08
CA HIS A 68 18.80 -1.12 -9.00
C HIS A 68 18.81 -2.48 -8.29
N LYS A 69 19.41 -2.56 -7.10
CA LYS A 69 19.45 -3.80 -6.31
C LYS A 69 18.02 -4.19 -5.91
N HIS A 70 17.27 -3.26 -5.32
CA HIS A 70 15.88 -3.51 -4.91
C HIS A 70 14.95 -3.74 -6.12
N LEU A 71 15.16 -3.04 -7.25
CA LEU A 71 14.43 -3.33 -8.47
C LEU A 71 14.64 -4.78 -8.95
N GLY A 72 15.86 -5.29 -8.87
CA GLY A 72 16.19 -6.69 -9.16
C GLY A 72 15.57 -7.66 -8.16
N GLN A 73 15.61 -7.33 -6.87
CA GLN A 73 14.99 -8.10 -5.79
C GLN A 73 13.48 -8.25 -6.00
N ILE A 74 12.78 -7.16 -6.25
CA ILE A 74 11.33 -7.15 -6.53
C ILE A 74 10.97 -8.15 -7.63
N SER A 75 11.69 -8.13 -8.75
CA SER A 75 11.43 -9.01 -9.88
C SER A 75 11.68 -10.48 -9.52
N THR A 76 12.78 -10.75 -8.80
CA THR A 76 13.17 -12.10 -8.39
C THR A 76 12.19 -12.68 -7.36
N TYR A 77 11.84 -11.89 -6.36
CA TYR A 77 10.96 -12.35 -5.28
C TYR A 77 9.52 -12.51 -5.76
N ALA A 78 9.02 -11.57 -6.57
CA ALA A 78 7.69 -11.68 -7.17
C ALA A 78 7.53 -12.97 -7.97
N ALA A 79 8.53 -13.34 -8.76
CA ALA A 79 8.55 -14.60 -9.51
C ALA A 79 8.57 -15.82 -8.57
N GLY A 80 9.41 -15.80 -7.53
CA GLY A 80 9.57 -16.91 -6.59
C GLY A 80 8.31 -17.24 -5.79
N ILE A 81 7.62 -16.22 -5.27
CA ILE A 81 6.38 -16.39 -4.50
C ILE A 81 5.11 -16.34 -5.37
N LYS A 82 5.26 -16.17 -6.69
CA LYS A 82 4.15 -16.01 -7.65
C LYS A 82 3.23 -14.85 -7.25
N ALA A 83 3.82 -13.71 -6.88
CA ALA A 83 3.06 -12.53 -6.50
C ALA A 83 2.27 -11.98 -7.70
N LYS A 84 1.02 -11.63 -7.48
CA LYS A 84 0.18 -10.88 -8.44
C LYS A 84 0.30 -9.38 -8.23
N THR A 85 0.56 -8.96 -7.02
CA THR A 85 0.74 -7.56 -6.68
C THR A 85 2.09 -7.38 -6.00
N VAL A 86 2.81 -6.37 -6.44
CA VAL A 86 4.12 -5.96 -5.90
C VAL A 86 4.01 -4.52 -5.41
N ILE A 87 4.42 -4.28 -4.18
CA ILE A 87 4.42 -2.97 -3.54
C ILE A 87 5.85 -2.66 -3.14
N TRP A 88 6.48 -1.70 -3.80
CA TRP A 88 7.79 -1.19 -3.43
C TRP A 88 7.64 0.09 -2.63
N ILE A 89 8.05 0.06 -1.36
CA ILE A 89 8.02 1.22 -0.47
C ILE A 89 9.44 1.77 -0.35
N ALA A 90 9.60 3.07 -0.59
CA ALA A 90 10.88 3.74 -0.47
C ALA A 90 10.72 5.13 0.17
N GLU A 91 11.81 5.71 0.70
CA GLU A 91 11.84 7.11 1.11
C GLU A 91 11.60 8.03 -0.10
N LYS A 92 12.28 7.73 -1.22
CA LYS A 92 12.20 8.53 -2.44
C LYS A 92 12.39 7.67 -3.69
N PHE A 93 11.50 7.84 -4.68
CA PHE A 93 11.67 7.26 -6.00
C PHE A 93 12.52 8.14 -6.91
N THR A 94 13.44 7.50 -7.67
CA THR A 94 14.09 8.18 -8.81
C THR A 94 13.16 8.16 -10.01
N ASP A 95 13.35 9.08 -10.94
CA ASP A 95 12.56 9.13 -12.18
C ASP A 95 12.77 7.87 -13.02
N GLU A 96 13.98 7.30 -13.03
CA GLU A 96 14.32 6.07 -13.74
C GLU A 96 13.58 4.85 -13.17
N HIS A 97 13.56 4.70 -11.85
CA HIS A 97 12.84 3.58 -11.22
C HIS A 97 11.34 3.73 -11.33
N ARG A 98 10.85 4.94 -11.26
CA ARG A 98 9.45 5.26 -11.53
C ARG A 98 9.06 4.86 -12.96
N ALA A 99 9.87 5.27 -13.95
CA ALA A 99 9.66 4.87 -15.34
C ALA A 99 9.75 3.35 -15.54
N ALA A 100 10.64 2.65 -14.82
CA ALA A 100 10.76 1.21 -14.87
C ALA A 100 9.50 0.50 -14.35
N ILE A 101 8.93 0.95 -13.21
CA ILE A 101 7.67 0.40 -12.66
C ILE A 101 6.49 0.69 -13.60
N ASP A 102 6.39 1.91 -14.14
CA ASP A 102 5.34 2.27 -15.10
C ASP A 102 5.45 1.41 -16.38
N TRP A 103 6.67 1.16 -16.85
CA TRP A 103 6.91 0.26 -18.00
C TRP A 103 6.50 -1.18 -17.67
N GLN A 104 6.86 -1.73 -16.49
CA GLN A 104 6.41 -3.06 -16.05
C GLN A 104 4.88 -3.15 -16.04
N ASN A 105 4.19 -2.15 -15.52
CA ASN A 105 2.73 -2.09 -15.56
C ASN A 105 2.15 -2.04 -16.98
N SER A 106 2.90 -1.52 -17.95
CA SER A 106 2.44 -1.41 -19.34
C SER A 106 2.57 -2.72 -20.13
N ILE A 107 3.52 -3.59 -19.78
CA ILE A 107 3.83 -4.83 -20.50
C ILE A 107 3.33 -6.10 -19.82
N THR A 108 2.98 -6.03 -18.53
CA THR A 108 2.42 -7.18 -17.83
C THR A 108 0.96 -7.43 -18.19
N VAL A 109 0.57 -8.70 -18.17
CA VAL A 109 -0.81 -9.11 -18.44
C VAL A 109 -1.73 -8.65 -17.30
N ASP A 110 -3.01 -8.55 -17.60
CA ASP A 110 -4.04 -8.20 -16.61
C ASP A 110 -3.99 -9.11 -15.37
N GLY A 111 -4.10 -8.48 -14.21
CA GLY A 111 -4.03 -9.17 -12.91
C GLY A 111 -2.66 -9.10 -12.24
N TYR A 112 -1.62 -8.62 -12.92
CA TYR A 112 -0.34 -8.29 -12.29
C TYR A 112 -0.22 -6.79 -12.10
N ASN A 113 0.15 -6.37 -10.89
CA ASN A 113 0.11 -4.98 -10.46
C ASN A 113 1.41 -4.60 -9.77
N TYR A 114 2.01 -3.49 -10.16
CA TYR A 114 3.21 -2.94 -9.52
C TYR A 114 2.90 -1.55 -8.97
N PHE A 115 3.17 -1.35 -7.68
CA PHE A 115 3.01 -0.08 -7.00
C PHE A 115 4.37 0.45 -6.53
N GLY A 116 4.59 1.75 -6.71
CA GLY A 116 5.65 2.50 -6.06
C GLY A 116 5.05 3.44 -5.02
N ILE A 117 5.55 3.36 -3.79
CA ILE A 117 5.05 4.12 -2.64
C ILE A 117 6.20 4.89 -2.01
N GLU A 118 6.06 6.20 -1.88
CA GLU A 118 6.94 6.99 -0.99
C GLU A 118 6.33 7.01 0.41
N VAL A 119 7.14 6.69 1.43
CA VAL A 119 6.75 6.83 2.83
C VAL A 119 7.32 8.12 3.41
N GLU A 120 6.44 8.98 3.90
CA GLU A 120 6.77 10.26 4.50
C GLU A 120 6.35 10.29 5.97
N ILE A 121 7.03 11.06 6.80
CA ILE A 121 6.61 11.33 8.17
C ILE A 121 6.09 12.74 8.28
N LEU A 122 4.82 12.85 8.61
CA LEU A 122 4.15 14.13 8.81
C LEU A 122 4.09 14.49 10.30
N LYS A 123 4.21 15.78 10.59
CA LYS A 123 4.04 16.34 11.93
C LYS A 123 3.42 17.73 11.85
N ILE A 124 2.38 17.95 12.62
CA ILE A 124 1.71 19.24 12.73
C ILE A 124 1.93 19.78 14.14
N GLY A 125 2.73 20.85 14.27
CA GLY A 125 3.08 21.45 15.57
C GLY A 125 3.72 20.42 16.51
N ASN A 126 3.09 20.16 17.66
CA ASN A 126 3.55 19.18 18.67
C ASN A 126 2.80 17.84 18.59
N SER A 127 2.12 17.54 17.49
CA SER A 127 1.43 16.26 17.33
C SER A 127 2.41 15.08 17.35
N PRO A 128 1.94 13.84 17.62
CA PRO A 128 2.68 12.63 17.31
C PRO A 128 3.06 12.59 15.81
N LEU A 129 4.10 11.83 15.50
CA LEU A 129 4.50 11.57 14.12
C LEU A 129 3.45 10.69 13.45
N ALA A 130 3.03 11.07 12.23
CA ALA A 130 2.08 10.32 11.43
C ALA A 130 2.74 9.86 10.12
N PRO A 131 2.75 8.55 9.82
CA PRO A 131 3.21 8.06 8.53
C PRO A 131 2.19 8.41 7.45
N ASN A 132 2.70 8.75 6.27
CA ASN A 132 1.92 9.02 5.08
C ASN A 132 2.45 8.20 3.92
N PHE A 133 1.59 7.40 3.29
CA PHE A 133 1.90 6.61 2.11
C PHE A 133 1.43 7.35 0.85
N LYS A 134 2.37 7.76 0.02
CA LYS A 134 2.11 8.49 -1.21
C LYS A 134 2.35 7.58 -2.42
N ILE A 135 1.30 7.31 -3.19
CA ILE A 135 1.43 6.55 -4.43
C ILE A 135 2.17 7.37 -5.48
N VAL A 136 3.29 6.86 -5.99
CA VAL A 136 4.07 7.46 -7.08
C VAL A 136 3.97 6.68 -8.38
N CYS A 137 3.75 5.36 -8.31
CA CYS A 137 3.46 4.49 -9.45
C CYS A 137 2.27 3.58 -9.12
N LYS A 138 1.41 3.34 -10.11
CA LYS A 138 0.28 2.40 -9.99
C LYS A 138 -0.12 1.85 -11.36
N PRO A 139 -0.78 0.68 -11.43
CA PRO A 139 -1.29 0.14 -12.70
C PRO A 139 -2.26 1.10 -13.40
N ASN A 140 -2.16 1.19 -14.73
CA ASN A 140 -2.94 2.14 -15.55
C ASN A 140 -4.46 2.01 -15.41
N ASN A 141 -4.98 0.80 -15.15
CA ASN A 141 -6.41 0.50 -15.01
C ASN A 141 -6.85 0.32 -13.54
N TRP A 142 -6.02 0.66 -12.57
CA TRP A 142 -6.29 0.40 -11.16
C TRP A 142 -7.61 1.00 -10.66
N SER A 143 -7.85 2.27 -10.98
CA SER A 143 -9.09 2.98 -10.60
C SER A 143 -10.37 2.37 -11.18
N LYS A 144 -10.30 1.63 -12.29
CA LYS A 144 -11.47 0.99 -12.92
C LYS A 144 -11.81 -0.37 -12.30
N LYS A 145 -10.84 -1.11 -11.82
CA LYS A 145 -11.07 -2.43 -11.19
C LYS A 145 -11.76 -2.32 -9.83
N TYR A 146 -11.39 -1.35 -9.02
CA TYR A 146 -11.88 -1.21 -7.65
C TYR A 146 -13.17 -0.40 -7.51
N SER A 147 -13.52 0.44 -8.49
CA SER A 147 -14.84 1.08 -8.55
C SER A 147 -15.98 0.08 -8.83
N ASN A 148 -15.66 -1.09 -9.39
CA ASN A 148 -16.64 -2.15 -9.70
C ASN A 148 -16.72 -3.25 -8.62
N VAL A 149 -15.79 -3.31 -7.67
CA VAL A 149 -15.80 -4.25 -6.53
C VAL A 149 -16.28 -3.52 -5.27
N SER A 150 -17.33 -2.70 -5.39
CA SER A 150 -18.03 -2.16 -4.24
C SER A 150 -19.11 -3.12 -3.75
N ASN A 151 -18.75 -4.35 -3.43
CA ASN A 151 -19.44 -5.07 -2.36
C ASN A 151 -18.85 -4.49 -1.06
N LYS A 152 -19.50 -3.44 -0.60
CA LYS A 152 -19.19 -2.72 0.62
C LYS A 152 -19.11 -3.75 1.75
N SER A 153 -17.94 -3.93 2.35
CA SER A 153 -17.87 -4.63 3.63
C SER A 153 -18.83 -3.95 4.59
N ASP A 154 -19.44 -4.68 5.52
CA ASP A 154 -20.39 -4.13 6.52
C ASP A 154 -19.79 -2.92 7.24
N THR A 155 -18.47 -2.88 7.43
CA THR A 155 -17.73 -1.76 8.00
C THR A 155 -17.76 -0.51 7.09
N LYS A 156 -17.59 -0.65 5.77
CA LYS A 156 -17.70 0.49 4.83
C LYS A 156 -19.12 1.01 4.72
N LEU A 157 -20.12 0.13 4.80
CA LEU A 157 -21.54 0.51 4.88
C LEU A 157 -21.80 1.28 6.17
N PHE A 158 -21.26 0.82 7.31
CA PHE A 158 -21.37 1.48 8.59
C PHE A 158 -20.76 2.89 8.57
N TYR A 159 -19.54 3.06 8.04
CA TYR A 159 -18.91 4.37 7.92
C TYR A 159 -19.64 5.29 6.94
N PHE A 160 -20.13 4.77 5.83
CA PHE A 160 -20.92 5.56 4.90
C PHE A 160 -22.22 6.06 5.54
N ASP A 161 -22.96 5.20 6.25
CA ASP A 161 -24.18 5.57 6.99
C ASP A 161 -23.87 6.55 8.12
N TYR A 162 -22.79 6.33 8.87
CA TYR A 162 -22.32 7.23 9.94
C TYR A 162 -22.04 8.64 9.39
N TRP A 163 -21.25 8.75 8.33
CA TRP A 163 -20.90 10.06 7.76
C TRP A 163 -22.08 10.75 7.07
N THR A 164 -22.98 10.00 6.49
CA THR A 164 -24.24 10.53 5.91
C THR A 164 -25.09 11.16 7.02
N LYS A 165 -25.29 10.45 8.12
CA LYS A 165 -26.00 10.97 9.31
C LYS A 165 -25.30 12.14 9.97
N CYS A 166 -23.98 12.17 9.98
CA CYS A 166 -23.19 13.30 10.48
C CYS A 166 -23.42 14.55 9.63
N LYS A 167 -23.37 14.40 8.31
CA LYS A 167 -23.60 15.48 7.37
C LYS A 167 -25.03 16.05 7.51
N GLU A 168 -26.05 15.18 7.55
CA GLU A 168 -27.44 15.60 7.76
C GLU A 168 -27.63 16.38 9.07
N LYS A 169 -26.94 15.97 10.14
CA LYS A 169 -26.97 16.72 11.42
C LYS A 169 -26.28 18.08 11.30
N CYS A 170 -25.15 18.18 10.58
CA CYS A 170 -24.46 19.44 10.36
C CYS A 170 -25.32 20.40 9.52
N ASP A 171 -25.90 19.90 8.43
CA ASP A 171 -26.78 20.70 7.55
C ASP A 171 -28.02 21.21 8.30
N ASN A 172 -28.54 20.44 9.27
CA ASN A 172 -29.66 20.86 10.11
C ASN A 172 -29.28 21.87 11.21
N VAL A 173 -28.03 21.88 11.66
CA VAL A 173 -27.54 22.87 12.67
C VAL A 173 -27.35 24.24 12.03
N ASP A 174 -26.87 24.32 10.80
CA ASP A 174 -26.72 25.58 10.06
C ASP A 174 -28.08 26.25 9.74
N SER A 175 -29.18 25.50 9.77
CA SER A 175 -30.53 26.06 9.61
C SER A 175 -31.10 26.70 10.88
N VAL A 176 -30.49 26.46 12.04
CA VAL A 176 -30.94 27.01 13.35
C VAL A 176 -30.18 28.30 13.73
N LEU A 177 -29.10 28.63 13.01
CA LEU A 177 -28.27 29.80 13.26
C LEU A 177 -28.52 30.97 12.27
N LYS A 178 -29.72 31.03 11.69
CA LYS A 178 -30.20 32.19 10.92
C LYS A 178 -31.27 32.94 11.68
#